data_a7cf8f00eede8922f8b69b32103238c4
#
_entry.id   a7cf8f00eede8922f8b69b32103238c4
#
_cell.length_a   1.000
_cell.length_b   1.000
_cell.length_c   1.000
_cell.angle_alpha   90.00
_cell.angle_beta   90.00
_cell.angle_gamma   90.00
#
_symmetry.space_group_name_H-M   'P 1'
#
loop_
_entity.id
_entity.type
_entity.pdbx_description
1 polymer ?
#
loop_
_entity_poly.entity_id
_entity_poly.type
_entity_poly.pdbx_seq_one_letter_code
_entity_poly.pdbx_strand_id
1 'polypeptide(L)'
;LKFYYGSMLKKKFLYEIKRPRKDRKLPVVLSKEEVAKILNSVDNVKHKAILMLVYSAGLRVGEVVKLKPEDIDSKRMLVFLKGAKGRKDRYTLLSETTLKTLREYWRKYKPTKWLFPGPDKERYITIRTAQRIFEMACEKAGIKKDVTIHSLRHSFATHLLENGTDLRYIQELLGHQSSKTTEIYTHVSNKALMKIRNPLDQIFEEKGGG
;
A
#
# COMPACT_ATOMS: atom_id res chain seq x y z
N LEU A 1 -35.15 8.10 -2.74
CA LEU A 1 -36.09 9.02 -3.42
C LEU A 1 -36.24 8.65 -4.90
N LYS A 2 -35.15 8.58 -5.72
CA LYS A 2 -35.22 8.26 -7.16
C LYS A 2 -35.90 6.90 -7.44
N PHE A 3 -35.61 5.86 -6.64
CA PHE A 3 -36.25 4.55 -6.73
C PHE A 3 -37.74 4.63 -6.37
N TYR A 4 -38.09 5.31 -5.28
CA TYR A 4 -39.49 5.45 -4.84
C TYR A 4 -40.34 6.18 -5.89
N TYR A 5 -39.91 7.34 -6.37
CA TYR A 5 -40.66 8.11 -7.37
C TYR A 5 -40.64 7.50 -8.76
N GLY A 6 -39.52 6.86 -9.18
CA GLY A 6 -39.41 6.24 -10.49
C GLY A 6 -40.10 4.88 -10.60
N SER A 7 -39.92 4.02 -9.59
CA SER A 7 -40.40 2.62 -9.65
C SER A 7 -41.77 2.44 -9.02
N MET A 8 -42.05 3.13 -7.90
CA MET A 8 -43.33 2.96 -7.18
C MET A 8 -44.40 3.92 -7.69
N LEU A 9 -44.09 5.18 -7.94
CA LEU A 9 -45.08 6.18 -8.36
C LEU A 9 -45.09 6.41 -9.88
N LYS A 10 -44.22 5.75 -10.66
CA LYS A 10 -44.09 5.92 -12.13
C LYS A 10 -43.98 7.38 -12.60
N LYS A 11 -43.57 8.29 -11.72
CA LYS A 11 -43.36 9.71 -12.04
C LYS A 11 -41.94 9.97 -12.54
N LYS A 12 -41.79 10.65 -13.69
CA LYS A 12 -40.48 11.07 -14.18
C LYS A 12 -39.87 12.11 -13.23
N PHE A 13 -38.69 11.80 -12.69
CA PHE A 13 -37.94 12.75 -11.86
C PHE A 13 -37.32 13.81 -12.78
N LEU A 14 -37.87 15.02 -12.74
CA LEU A 14 -37.48 16.12 -13.63
C LEU A 14 -36.15 16.81 -13.25
N TYR A 15 -35.58 16.48 -12.09
CA TYR A 15 -34.32 17.10 -11.64
C TYR A 15 -33.28 16.06 -11.32
N GLU A 16 -32.13 16.13 -12.00
CA GLU A 16 -30.92 15.44 -11.58
C GLU A 16 -30.30 16.18 -10.38
N ILE A 17 -30.50 15.64 -9.18
CA ILE A 17 -29.78 16.12 -7.99
C ILE A 17 -28.33 15.69 -8.16
N LYS A 18 -27.49 16.59 -8.69
CA LYS A 18 -26.03 16.39 -8.73
C LYS A 18 -25.53 16.37 -7.29
N ARG A 19 -24.92 15.23 -6.90
CA ARG A 19 -24.24 15.18 -5.60
C ARG A 19 -23.16 16.25 -5.57
N PRO A 20 -23.03 17.05 -4.48
CA PRO A 20 -21.94 18.00 -4.34
C PRO A 20 -20.61 17.28 -4.59
N ARG A 21 -19.75 17.81 -5.44
CA ARG A 21 -18.39 17.32 -5.58
C ARG A 21 -17.67 17.62 -4.27
N LYS A 22 -17.23 16.58 -3.55
CA LYS A 22 -16.32 16.79 -2.43
C LYS A 22 -15.06 17.44 -2.96
N ASP A 23 -14.65 18.54 -2.35
CA ASP A 23 -13.35 19.15 -2.63
C ASP A 23 -12.25 18.09 -2.46
N ARG A 24 -11.47 17.90 -3.49
CA ARG A 24 -10.35 16.96 -3.46
C ARG A 24 -9.19 17.65 -2.75
N LYS A 25 -9.08 17.47 -1.44
CA LYS A 25 -7.86 17.82 -0.71
C LYS A 25 -6.69 17.05 -1.30
N LEU A 26 -5.57 17.74 -1.53
CA LEU A 26 -4.33 17.06 -1.94
C LEU A 26 -3.93 16.04 -0.88
N PRO A 27 -3.46 14.85 -1.28
CA PRO A 27 -3.01 13.85 -0.33
C PRO A 27 -1.80 14.36 0.47
N VAL A 28 -1.84 14.15 1.77
CA VAL A 28 -0.71 14.51 2.65
C VAL A 28 0.41 13.50 2.44
N VAL A 29 1.60 14.02 2.11
CA VAL A 29 2.83 13.24 1.91
C VAL A 29 3.69 13.36 3.17
N LEU A 30 4.21 12.22 3.65
CA LEU A 30 5.21 12.14 4.71
C LEU A 30 6.60 12.27 4.08
N SER A 31 7.52 12.99 4.71
CA SER A 31 8.93 13.00 4.28
C SER A 31 9.61 11.65 4.56
N LYS A 32 10.79 11.43 3.97
CA LYS A 32 11.59 10.20 4.22
C LYS A 32 11.94 10.06 5.71
N GLU A 33 12.26 11.16 6.38
CA GLU A 33 12.58 11.23 7.80
C GLU A 33 11.35 10.92 8.68
N GLU A 34 10.18 11.42 8.31
CA GLU A 34 8.92 11.11 9.00
C GLU A 34 8.56 9.64 8.87
N VAL A 35 8.69 9.06 7.67
CA VAL A 35 8.50 7.62 7.45
C VAL A 35 9.48 6.81 8.30
N ALA A 36 10.77 7.19 8.32
CA ALA A 36 11.77 6.52 9.15
C ALA A 36 11.43 6.60 10.64
N LYS A 37 10.98 7.76 11.14
CA LYS A 37 10.53 7.92 12.55
C LYS A 37 9.36 7.00 12.88
N ILE A 38 8.35 6.95 12.00
CA ILE A 38 7.18 6.07 12.17
C ILE A 38 7.61 4.60 12.24
N LEU A 39 8.41 4.14 11.28
CA LEU A 39 8.84 2.73 11.23
C LEU A 39 9.75 2.35 12.41
N ASN A 40 10.60 3.26 12.86
CA ASN A 40 11.49 3.04 14.01
C ASN A 40 10.77 3.10 15.36
N SER A 41 9.60 3.75 15.45
CA SER A 41 8.79 3.79 16.66
C SER A 41 8.08 2.46 16.97
N VAL A 42 8.05 1.51 16.02
CA VAL A 42 7.30 0.26 16.14
C VAL A 42 8.19 -0.87 16.60
N ASP A 43 8.00 -1.34 17.84
CA ASP A 43 8.79 -2.43 18.43
C ASP A 43 8.28 -3.82 17.98
N ASN A 44 6.97 -3.97 17.77
CA ASN A 44 6.39 -5.24 17.35
C ASN A 44 6.75 -5.54 15.90
N VAL A 45 7.52 -6.61 15.66
CA VAL A 45 8.01 -7.00 14.33
C VAL A 45 6.89 -7.26 13.32
N LYS A 46 5.72 -7.79 13.75
CA LYS A 46 4.55 -7.99 12.88
C LYS A 46 3.97 -6.65 12.43
N HIS A 47 3.81 -5.72 13.36
CA HIS A 47 3.29 -4.37 13.07
C HIS A 47 4.25 -3.61 12.16
N LYS A 48 5.55 -3.69 12.44
CA LYS A 48 6.60 -3.08 11.62
C LYS A 48 6.59 -3.62 10.20
N ALA A 49 6.51 -4.94 10.02
CA ALA A 49 6.44 -5.58 8.71
C ALA A 49 5.22 -5.13 7.89
N ILE A 50 4.05 -4.97 8.53
CA ILE A 50 2.83 -4.45 7.88
C ILE A 50 3.07 -3.05 7.32
N LEU A 51 3.56 -2.12 8.14
CA LEU A 51 3.79 -0.74 7.72
C LEU A 51 4.89 -0.62 6.67
N MET A 52 5.96 -1.41 6.81
CA MET A 52 7.04 -1.48 5.82
C MET A 52 6.53 -1.95 4.46
N LEU A 53 5.67 -2.97 4.39
CA LEU A 53 5.05 -3.42 3.14
C LEU A 53 4.12 -2.37 2.53
N VAL A 54 3.31 -1.68 3.35
CA VAL A 54 2.46 -0.60 2.83
C VAL A 54 3.29 0.50 2.20
N TYR A 55 4.42 0.89 2.81
CA TYR A 55 5.30 1.92 2.27
C TYR A 55 6.14 1.37 1.11
N SER A 56 6.94 0.32 1.31
CA SER A 56 7.96 -0.11 0.36
C SER A 56 7.41 -0.77 -0.92
N ALA A 57 6.23 -1.36 -0.83
CA ALA A 57 5.55 -1.99 -1.96
C ALA A 57 4.33 -1.17 -2.45
N GLY A 58 4.04 -0.03 -1.82
CA GLY A 58 2.92 0.82 -2.17
C GLY A 58 1.56 0.14 -2.06
N LEU A 59 1.36 -0.76 -1.09
CA LEU A 59 0.14 -1.57 -0.96
C LEU A 59 -1.03 -0.74 -0.45
N ARG A 60 -2.25 -1.08 -0.92
CA ARG A 60 -3.47 -0.65 -0.22
C ARG A 60 -3.61 -1.45 1.08
N VAL A 61 -4.21 -0.83 2.11
CA VAL A 61 -4.43 -1.52 3.38
C VAL A 61 -5.23 -2.83 3.20
N GLY A 62 -6.20 -2.85 2.30
CA GLY A 62 -6.96 -4.07 1.99
C GLY A 62 -6.14 -5.13 1.22
N GLU A 63 -5.03 -4.78 0.59
CA GLU A 63 -4.11 -5.71 -0.07
C GLU A 63 -3.16 -6.32 0.97
N VAL A 64 -2.50 -5.49 1.80
CA VAL A 64 -1.52 -5.98 2.78
C VAL A 64 -2.13 -6.95 3.80
N VAL A 65 -3.37 -6.72 4.26
CA VAL A 65 -4.01 -7.63 5.23
C VAL A 65 -4.34 -9.00 4.63
N LYS A 66 -4.52 -9.09 3.31
CA LYS A 66 -4.88 -10.32 2.59
C LYS A 66 -3.69 -11.04 1.97
N LEU A 67 -2.46 -10.56 2.19
CA LEU A 67 -1.28 -11.23 1.69
C LEU A 67 -1.14 -12.62 2.30
N LYS A 68 -0.66 -13.53 1.47
CA LYS A 68 -0.24 -14.86 1.88
C LYS A 68 1.29 -14.97 1.85
N PRO A 69 1.87 -15.94 2.57
CA PRO A 69 3.32 -16.18 2.50
C PRO A 69 3.84 -16.43 1.08
N GLU A 70 3.05 -17.12 0.26
CA GLU A 70 3.37 -17.46 -1.14
C GLU A 70 3.41 -16.25 -2.08
N ASP A 71 2.79 -15.13 -1.67
CA ASP A 71 2.79 -13.89 -2.46
C ASP A 71 4.14 -13.14 -2.40
N ILE A 72 5.05 -13.57 -1.52
CA ILE A 72 6.38 -12.96 -1.33
C ILE A 72 7.43 -13.73 -2.14
N ASP A 73 7.83 -13.18 -3.27
CA ASP A 73 8.94 -13.74 -4.07
C ASP A 73 10.27 -13.10 -3.64
N SER A 74 10.92 -13.75 -2.69
CA SER A 74 12.22 -13.29 -2.17
C SER A 74 13.39 -13.46 -3.14
N LYS A 75 13.25 -14.29 -4.19
CA LYS A 75 14.30 -14.48 -5.21
C LYS A 75 14.28 -13.36 -6.23
N ARG A 76 13.09 -12.90 -6.62
CA ARG A 76 12.90 -11.82 -7.59
C ARG A 76 12.74 -10.45 -6.93
N MET A 77 12.68 -10.40 -5.58
CA MET A 77 12.40 -9.18 -4.82
C MET A 77 11.08 -8.51 -5.22
N LEU A 78 10.03 -9.31 -5.35
CA LEU A 78 8.69 -8.88 -5.77
C LEU A 78 7.62 -9.37 -4.79
N VAL A 79 6.51 -8.63 -4.75
CA VAL A 79 5.27 -9.02 -4.08
C VAL A 79 4.19 -9.20 -5.14
N PHE A 80 3.58 -10.39 -5.18
CA PHE A 80 2.46 -10.68 -6.05
C PHE A 80 1.14 -10.19 -5.43
N LEU A 81 0.32 -9.53 -6.21
CA LEU A 81 -0.97 -8.99 -5.75
C LEU A 81 -2.07 -9.49 -6.67
N LYS A 82 -2.86 -10.43 -6.15
CA LYS A 82 -4.02 -10.93 -6.85
C LYS A 82 -5.10 -9.85 -6.97
N GLY A 83 -5.56 -9.58 -8.17
CA GLY A 83 -6.58 -8.58 -8.46
C GLY A 83 -7.92 -8.95 -7.84
N ALA A 84 -8.56 -8.02 -7.12
CA ALA A 84 -9.98 -8.15 -6.77
C ALA A 84 -10.84 -7.83 -8.01
N LYS A 85 -12.14 -8.21 -7.96
CA LYS A 85 -13.13 -8.07 -9.06
C LYS A 85 -12.90 -6.80 -9.91
N GLY A 86 -12.56 -7.00 -11.19
CA GLY A 86 -12.27 -5.92 -12.15
C GLY A 86 -10.86 -5.32 -12.11
N ARG A 87 -9.95 -5.84 -11.29
CA ARG A 87 -8.53 -5.46 -11.27
C ARG A 87 -7.66 -6.59 -11.79
N LYS A 88 -6.62 -6.25 -12.56
CA LYS A 88 -5.62 -7.22 -13.03
C LYS A 88 -4.67 -7.58 -11.89
N ASP A 89 -4.16 -8.80 -11.89
CA ASP A 89 -3.04 -9.23 -11.07
C ASP A 89 -1.83 -8.36 -11.39
N ARG A 90 -0.99 -8.07 -10.40
CA ARG A 90 0.23 -7.29 -10.59
C ARG A 90 1.33 -7.71 -9.64
N TYR A 91 2.55 -7.38 -10.03
CA TYR A 91 3.71 -7.41 -9.16
C TYR A 91 4.07 -6.00 -8.68
N THR A 92 4.62 -5.91 -7.48
CA THR A 92 5.22 -4.69 -6.95
C THR A 92 6.55 -4.99 -6.27
N LEU A 93 7.31 -3.95 -5.93
CA LEU A 93 8.65 -4.09 -5.37
C LEU A 93 8.62 -4.63 -3.95
N LEU A 94 9.60 -5.48 -3.62
CA LEU A 94 9.92 -5.88 -2.26
C LEU A 94 11.27 -5.27 -1.88
N SER A 95 11.31 -4.47 -0.82
CA SER A 95 12.55 -3.90 -0.30
C SER A 95 13.36 -4.97 0.44
N GLU A 96 14.69 -4.91 0.36
CA GLU A 96 15.58 -5.79 1.13
C GLU A 96 15.38 -5.63 2.63
N THR A 97 15.23 -4.40 3.08
CA THR A 97 14.96 -4.07 4.48
C THR A 97 13.64 -4.68 4.95
N THR A 98 12.60 -4.61 4.11
CA THR A 98 11.32 -5.26 4.39
C THR A 98 11.46 -6.78 4.43
N LEU A 99 12.21 -7.39 3.51
CA LEU A 99 12.44 -8.83 3.49
C LEU A 99 13.18 -9.31 4.75
N LYS A 100 14.20 -8.56 5.23
CA LYS A 100 14.88 -8.85 6.51
C LYS A 100 13.88 -8.89 7.67
N THR A 101 13.02 -7.86 7.79
CA THR A 101 11.99 -7.80 8.84
C THR A 101 10.95 -8.91 8.70
N LEU A 102 10.55 -9.27 7.47
CA LEU A 102 9.64 -10.40 7.22
C LEU A 102 10.26 -11.73 7.63
N ARG A 103 11.57 -11.94 7.41
CA ARG A 103 12.28 -13.14 7.86
C ARG A 103 12.35 -13.25 9.38
N GLU A 104 12.57 -12.14 10.09
CA GLU A 104 12.50 -12.10 11.56
C GLU A 104 11.08 -12.42 12.06
N TYR A 105 10.09 -11.79 11.45
CA TYR A 105 8.69 -12.08 11.74
C TYR A 105 8.37 -13.56 11.51
N TRP A 106 8.78 -14.13 10.37
CA TRP A 106 8.57 -15.53 10.02
C TRP A 106 9.18 -16.50 11.04
N ARG A 107 10.43 -16.26 11.43
CA ARG A 107 11.10 -17.11 12.44
C ARG A 107 10.32 -17.16 13.75
N LYS A 108 9.72 -16.04 14.16
CA LYS A 108 8.99 -15.91 15.43
C LYS A 108 7.57 -16.48 15.38
N TYR A 109 6.84 -16.25 14.29
CA TYR A 109 5.39 -16.52 14.24
C TYR A 109 4.98 -17.64 13.28
N LYS A 110 5.82 -18.03 12.33
CA LYS A 110 5.62 -19.10 11.33
C LYS A 110 4.20 -19.07 10.71
N PRO A 111 3.78 -17.96 10.08
CA PRO A 111 2.43 -17.84 9.50
C PRO A 111 2.25 -18.85 8.36
N THR A 112 1.07 -19.46 8.26
CA THR A 112 0.79 -20.52 7.28
C THR A 112 -0.18 -20.06 6.22
N LYS A 113 -1.43 -19.73 6.58
CA LYS A 113 -2.52 -19.38 5.64
C LYS A 113 -2.46 -17.91 5.18
N TRP A 114 -2.26 -17.01 6.13
CA TRP A 114 -2.19 -15.58 5.90
C TRP A 114 -0.86 -15.04 6.38
N LEU A 115 -0.24 -14.13 5.63
CA LEU A 115 1.02 -13.53 6.06
C LEU A 115 0.86 -12.81 7.40
N PHE A 116 -0.29 -12.16 7.61
CA PHE A 116 -0.61 -11.49 8.87
C PHE A 116 -1.93 -12.03 9.44
N PRO A 117 -1.91 -13.17 10.15
CA PRO A 117 -3.11 -13.74 10.76
C PRO A 117 -3.65 -12.84 11.87
N GLY A 118 -4.98 -12.87 12.04
CA GLY A 118 -5.67 -12.27 13.18
C GLY A 118 -5.50 -13.11 14.46
N PRO A 119 -6.30 -12.82 15.51
CA PRO A 119 -6.38 -13.67 16.69
C PRO A 119 -6.82 -15.10 16.33
N ASP A 120 -7.81 -15.22 15.45
CA ASP A 120 -8.13 -16.46 14.75
C ASP A 120 -7.15 -16.63 13.57
N LYS A 121 -6.29 -17.65 13.64
CA LYS A 121 -5.27 -17.93 12.62
C LYS A 121 -5.86 -18.26 11.23
N GLU A 122 -7.12 -18.66 11.19
CA GLU A 122 -7.86 -18.91 9.95
C GLU A 122 -8.25 -17.62 9.21
N ARG A 123 -8.23 -16.49 9.90
CA ARG A 123 -8.56 -15.17 9.38
C ARG A 123 -7.35 -14.24 9.39
N TYR A 124 -7.28 -13.34 8.40
CA TYR A 124 -6.28 -12.26 8.39
C TYR A 124 -6.67 -11.14 9.38
N ILE A 125 -5.72 -10.28 9.74
CA ILE A 125 -6.01 -9.09 10.55
C ILE A 125 -7.01 -8.18 9.83
N THR A 126 -7.81 -7.45 10.60
CA THR A 126 -8.76 -6.50 10.01
C THR A 126 -8.06 -5.25 9.46
N ILE A 127 -8.70 -4.59 8.49
CA ILE A 127 -8.25 -3.28 8.00
C ILE A 127 -8.15 -2.28 9.16
N ARG A 128 -9.13 -2.31 10.09
CA ARG A 128 -9.15 -1.43 11.26
C ARG A 128 -7.93 -1.66 12.17
N THR A 129 -7.53 -2.91 12.35
CA THR A 129 -6.30 -3.24 13.11
C THR A 129 -5.07 -2.61 12.45
N ALA A 130 -4.91 -2.76 11.13
CA ALA A 130 -3.77 -2.17 10.42
C ALA A 130 -3.77 -0.63 10.49
N GLN A 131 -4.95 0.01 10.42
CA GLN A 131 -5.09 1.44 10.59
C GLN A 131 -4.69 1.87 12.01
N ARG A 132 -5.16 1.16 13.05
CA ARG A 132 -4.81 1.46 14.44
C ARG A 132 -3.31 1.30 14.71
N ILE A 133 -2.67 0.28 14.11
CA ILE A 133 -1.20 0.11 14.18
C ILE A 133 -0.49 1.38 13.65
N PHE A 134 -0.95 1.91 12.52
CA PHE A 134 -0.37 3.13 11.94
C PHE A 134 -0.62 4.36 12.83
N GLU A 135 -1.85 4.55 13.32
CA GLU A 135 -2.22 5.63 14.23
C GLU A 135 -1.28 5.66 15.45
N MET A 136 -1.14 4.51 16.14
CA MET A 136 -0.26 4.37 17.31
C MET A 136 1.22 4.64 16.98
N ALA A 137 1.67 4.20 15.79
CA ALA A 137 3.03 4.46 15.34
C ALA A 137 3.27 5.97 15.10
N CYS A 138 2.30 6.68 14.52
CA CYS A 138 2.37 8.13 14.33
C CYS A 138 2.36 8.89 15.66
N GLU A 139 1.48 8.51 16.59
CA GLU A 139 1.44 9.06 17.95
C GLU A 139 2.81 8.91 18.63
N LYS A 140 3.38 7.71 18.64
CA LYS A 140 4.69 7.41 19.24
C LYS A 140 5.85 8.12 18.56
N ALA A 141 5.77 8.33 17.24
CA ALA A 141 6.76 9.05 16.45
C ALA A 141 6.63 10.59 16.54
N GLY A 142 5.59 11.11 17.20
CA GLY A 142 5.34 12.55 17.32
C GLY A 142 4.92 13.22 16.01
N ILE A 143 4.28 12.48 15.10
CA ILE A 143 3.79 13.02 13.82
C ILE A 143 2.50 13.81 14.06
N LYS A 144 2.55 15.11 13.78
CA LYS A 144 1.42 16.04 13.99
C LYS A 144 0.51 16.21 12.76
N LYS A 145 0.94 15.69 11.59
CA LYS A 145 0.16 15.78 10.34
C LYS A 145 -1.10 14.92 10.42
N ASP A 146 -2.19 15.37 9.80
CA ASP A 146 -3.41 14.57 9.60
C ASP A 146 -3.16 13.53 8.51
N VAL A 147 -2.67 12.36 8.91
CA VAL A 147 -2.26 11.28 8.02
C VAL A 147 -3.02 9.99 8.31
N THR A 148 -3.17 9.19 7.30
CA THR A 148 -3.74 7.84 7.39
C THR A 148 -2.73 6.81 6.87
N ILE A 149 -2.98 5.53 7.07
CA ILE A 149 -2.12 4.47 6.53
C ILE A 149 -1.95 4.59 5.00
N HIS A 150 -2.91 5.19 4.28
CA HIS A 150 -2.80 5.48 2.84
C HIS A 150 -1.74 6.53 2.53
N SER A 151 -1.40 7.40 3.48
CA SER A 151 -0.34 8.40 3.30
C SER A 151 1.02 7.74 3.09
N LEU A 152 1.28 6.55 3.67
CA LEU A 152 2.50 5.77 3.38
C LEU A 152 2.59 5.40 1.89
N ARG A 153 1.49 4.94 1.30
CA ARG A 153 1.43 4.62 -0.13
C ARG A 153 1.58 5.87 -1.01
N HIS A 154 0.97 6.99 -0.62
CA HIS A 154 1.15 8.26 -1.34
C HIS A 154 2.60 8.72 -1.28
N SER A 155 3.24 8.63 -0.10
CA SER A 155 4.65 8.97 0.09
C SER A 155 5.56 8.06 -0.74
N PHE A 156 5.29 6.74 -0.82
CA PHE A 156 6.03 5.83 -1.69
C PHE A 156 5.99 6.30 -3.16
N ALA A 157 4.79 6.63 -3.68
CA ALA A 157 4.65 7.12 -5.05
C ALA A 157 5.41 8.43 -5.30
N THR A 158 5.31 9.37 -4.36
CA THR A 158 6.00 10.66 -4.45
C THR A 158 7.52 10.48 -4.38
N HIS A 159 8.02 9.67 -3.45
CA HIS A 159 9.45 9.43 -3.31
C HIS A 159 10.05 8.69 -4.51
N LEU A 160 9.31 7.77 -5.15
CA LEU A 160 9.73 7.17 -6.42
C LEU A 160 9.85 8.22 -7.53
N LEU A 161 8.86 9.11 -7.64
CA LEU A 161 8.86 10.19 -8.62
C LEU A 161 10.03 11.15 -8.40
N GLU A 162 10.28 11.56 -7.15
CA GLU A 162 11.41 12.40 -6.74
C GLU A 162 12.77 11.74 -7.04
N ASN A 163 12.83 10.41 -6.97
CA ASN A 163 14.02 9.63 -7.37
C ASN A 163 14.13 9.41 -8.89
N GLY A 164 13.30 10.09 -9.70
CA GLY A 164 13.37 10.04 -11.16
C GLY A 164 12.70 8.80 -11.79
N THR A 165 11.91 8.03 -11.03
CA THR A 165 11.15 6.91 -11.60
C THR A 165 10.03 7.44 -12.50
N ASP A 166 9.96 6.95 -13.73
CA ASP A 166 8.90 7.33 -14.68
C ASP A 166 7.50 7.05 -14.09
N LEU A 167 6.61 8.03 -14.24
CA LEU A 167 5.24 7.98 -13.71
C LEU A 167 4.47 6.73 -14.18
N ARG A 168 4.76 6.22 -15.37
CA ARG A 168 4.13 5.03 -15.93
C ARG A 168 4.43 3.78 -15.10
N TYR A 169 5.70 3.60 -14.69
CA TYR A 169 6.08 2.50 -13.81
C TYR A 169 5.43 2.63 -12.43
N ILE A 170 5.36 3.85 -11.89
CA ILE A 170 4.69 4.11 -10.63
C ILE A 170 3.20 3.75 -10.71
N GLN A 171 2.51 4.12 -11.80
CA GLN A 171 1.11 3.77 -12.01
C GLN A 171 0.89 2.26 -12.09
N GLU A 172 1.80 1.53 -12.75
CA GLU A 172 1.75 0.07 -12.84
C GLU A 172 1.96 -0.60 -11.48
N LEU A 173 3.03 -0.22 -10.75
CA LEU A 173 3.30 -0.71 -9.39
C LEU A 173 2.10 -0.50 -8.46
N LEU A 174 1.45 0.65 -8.57
CA LEU A 174 0.28 0.98 -7.77
C LEU A 174 -1.02 0.35 -8.29
N GLY A 175 -1.07 -0.14 -9.52
CA GLY A 175 -2.27 -0.68 -10.15
C GLY A 175 -3.36 0.41 -10.26
N HIS A 176 -2.99 1.58 -10.78
CA HIS A 176 -3.94 2.61 -11.14
C HIS A 176 -4.47 2.32 -12.54
N GLN A 177 -5.77 2.03 -12.67
CA GLN A 177 -6.43 1.93 -13.96
C GLN A 177 -6.67 3.35 -14.50
N SER A 178 -5.81 3.86 -15.37
CA SER A 178 -6.22 4.90 -16.28
C SER A 178 -6.85 4.21 -17.50
N SER A 179 -8.13 4.49 -17.74
CA SER A 179 -8.97 3.82 -18.74
C SER A 179 -8.60 4.09 -20.21
N LYS A 180 -7.48 4.72 -20.51
CA LYS A 180 -7.07 5.11 -21.87
C LYS A 180 -5.76 4.53 -22.39
N THR A 181 -5.05 3.69 -21.63
CA THR A 181 -3.72 3.19 -22.03
C THR A 181 -3.52 1.69 -21.82
N THR A 182 -4.58 0.89 -21.96
CA THR A 182 -4.51 -0.56 -21.70
C THR A 182 -3.73 -1.34 -22.80
N GLU A 183 -3.47 -0.76 -23.94
CA GLU A 183 -2.81 -1.47 -25.05
C GLU A 183 -1.28 -1.37 -25.09
N ILE A 184 -0.66 -0.43 -24.39
CA ILE A 184 0.80 -0.20 -24.48
C ILE A 184 1.59 -0.94 -23.38
N TYR A 185 0.94 -1.40 -22.28
CA TYR A 185 1.63 -1.81 -21.04
C TYR A 185 1.60 -3.30 -20.70
N THR A 186 1.28 -4.17 -21.63
CA THR A 186 1.33 -5.62 -21.39
C THR A 186 2.75 -6.18 -21.25
N HIS A 187 3.79 -5.37 -21.40
CA HIS A 187 5.19 -5.82 -21.39
C HIS A 187 6.17 -4.90 -20.64
N VAL A 188 5.81 -4.34 -19.48
CA VAL A 188 6.89 -3.92 -18.59
C VAL A 188 7.56 -5.19 -18.09
N SER A 189 8.71 -5.52 -18.69
CA SER A 189 9.45 -6.72 -18.30
C SER A 189 9.82 -6.59 -16.83
N ASN A 190 9.71 -7.68 -16.06
CA ASN A 190 10.16 -7.74 -14.66
C ASN A 190 11.61 -7.22 -14.50
N LYS A 191 12.43 -7.28 -15.56
CA LYS A 191 13.78 -6.70 -15.62
C LYS A 191 13.80 -5.17 -15.46
N ALA A 192 12.80 -4.45 -15.95
CA ALA A 192 12.73 -2.99 -15.77
C ALA A 192 12.34 -2.62 -14.33
N LEU A 193 11.43 -3.37 -13.71
CA LEU A 193 11.05 -3.17 -12.31
C LEU A 193 12.22 -3.43 -11.35
N MET A 194 13.07 -4.42 -11.63
CA MET A 194 14.25 -4.74 -10.81
C MET A 194 15.32 -3.64 -10.80
N LYS A 195 15.29 -2.71 -11.74
CA LYS A 195 16.20 -1.55 -11.77
C LYS A 195 15.75 -0.37 -10.91
N ILE A 196 14.50 -0.40 -10.45
CA ILE A 196 13.93 0.69 -9.64
C ILE A 196 14.41 0.52 -8.20
N ARG A 197 15.18 1.49 -7.69
CA ARG A 197 15.59 1.50 -6.28
C ARG A 197 14.41 1.78 -5.36
N ASN A 198 14.25 0.95 -4.33
CA ASN A 198 13.18 1.12 -3.37
C ASN A 198 13.50 2.29 -2.41
N PRO A 199 12.58 3.24 -2.21
CA PRO A 199 12.79 4.37 -1.30
C PRO A 199 13.09 3.95 0.14
N LEU A 200 12.56 2.81 0.59
CA LEU A 200 12.81 2.33 1.94
C LEU A 200 14.27 1.89 2.12
N ASP A 201 14.85 1.23 1.14
CA ASP A 201 16.26 0.80 1.21
C ASP A 201 17.19 2.02 1.28
N GLN A 202 16.91 3.08 0.50
CA GLN A 202 17.68 4.34 0.57
C GLN A 202 17.63 5.00 1.97
N ILE A 203 16.47 5.02 2.62
CA ILE A 203 16.31 5.59 3.97
C ILE A 203 17.24 4.91 5.00
N PHE A 204 17.50 3.63 4.84
CA PHE A 204 18.30 2.86 5.80
C PHE A 204 19.77 2.70 5.37
N GLU A 205 20.10 2.84 4.09
CA GLU A 205 21.48 2.89 3.59
C GLU A 205 22.21 4.18 4.03
N GLU A 206 21.55 5.35 3.93
CA GLU A 206 22.12 6.65 4.34
C GLU A 206 22.48 6.73 5.83
N LYS A 207 21.92 5.86 6.68
CA LYS A 207 22.23 5.81 8.13
C LYS A 207 23.33 4.82 8.51
N GLY A 208 23.81 4.00 7.57
CA GLY A 208 24.86 3.00 7.81
C GLY A 208 26.26 3.45 7.42
N GLY A 209 26.43 4.69 6.93
CA GLY A 209 27.68 5.25 6.43
C GLY A 209 28.28 6.36 7.30
N GLY A 210 28.09 6.29 8.62
CA GLY A 210 28.69 7.21 9.59
C GLY A 210 29.49 6.48 10.65
#